data_6e02281ed421e6ae69a7c4a8e20305f4
#
_entry.id   6e02281ed421e6ae69a7c4a8e20305f4
#
_cell.length_a   1.000
_cell.length_b   1.000
_cell.length_c   1.000
_cell.angle_alpha   90.00
_cell.angle_beta   90.00
_cell.angle_gamma   90.00
#
_symmetry.space_group_name_H-M   'P 1'
#
loop_
_entity.id
_entity.type
_entity.pdbx_description
1 polymer ?
#
loop_
_entity_poly.entity_id
_entity_poly.type
_entity_poly.pdbx_seq_one_letter_code
_entity_poly.pdbx_strand_id
1 'polypeptide(L)'
;MTEPIARWPGRMVGDVHVRSTPEGGSEQAVFVHGLAGSATNWTDLMGELRDLVTGHAIDLPGAGYSPAPADGDYSVAAHAAAVIGLMERTGPAHLFGNSLGGAVSVTVAATRPDLVRSLTLISPALPDLVPRYGPARVAASATPRLGEWVADRLRFVPAEQRVNASLTMCYADISLVHPVRLREAVEELRRRDGLPYAGSALIGSARGIVTEYFRRGERNLWRLAEGVTAPTLIIHGRKDRLVRPAMARRALRAFPQVRLVLLRDAGHVAQMEAPGAVAVEARRLIRETRLGNAPLPS
;
A
#
# COMPACT_ATOMS: atom_id res chain seq x y z
N MET A 1 -11.30 -21.77 -8.98
CA MET A 1 -11.15 -20.37 -8.50
C MET A 1 -12.53 -19.81 -8.32
N THR A 2 -12.83 -19.22 -7.18
CA THR A 2 -14.10 -18.50 -6.95
C THR A 2 -14.15 -17.29 -7.88
N GLU A 3 -15.35 -16.95 -8.35
CA GLU A 3 -15.58 -15.78 -9.20
C GLU A 3 -15.11 -14.52 -8.47
N PRO A 4 -14.29 -13.65 -9.08
CA PRO A 4 -13.76 -12.48 -8.43
C PRO A 4 -14.86 -11.44 -8.22
N ILE A 5 -14.79 -10.77 -7.09
CA ILE A 5 -15.68 -9.66 -6.76
C ILE A 5 -15.50 -8.54 -7.79
N ALA A 6 -16.60 -7.91 -8.22
CA ALA A 6 -16.52 -6.71 -9.05
C ALA A 6 -15.79 -5.57 -8.32
N ARG A 7 -15.14 -4.69 -9.08
CA ARG A 7 -14.52 -3.49 -8.50
C ARG A 7 -15.54 -2.67 -7.72
N TRP A 8 -15.18 -2.29 -6.50
CA TRP A 8 -16.03 -1.43 -5.68
C TRP A 8 -16.30 -0.09 -6.37
N PRO A 9 -17.48 0.50 -6.19
CA PRO A 9 -17.78 1.83 -6.73
C PRO A 9 -16.80 2.86 -6.19
N GLY A 10 -16.48 3.84 -7.03
CA GLY A 10 -15.52 4.90 -6.70
C GLY A 10 -16.13 6.28 -6.86
N ARG A 11 -15.68 7.22 -6.02
CA ARG A 11 -16.06 8.64 -6.07
C ARG A 11 -14.93 9.52 -5.58
N MET A 12 -14.99 10.78 -5.90
CA MET A 12 -14.11 11.79 -5.29
C MET A 12 -14.54 12.07 -3.84
N VAL A 13 -13.55 12.10 -2.94
CA VAL A 13 -13.70 12.51 -1.54
C VAL A 13 -12.64 13.58 -1.26
N GLY A 14 -13.02 14.84 -1.27
CA GLY A 14 -12.07 15.93 -1.35
C GLY A 14 -11.27 15.82 -2.65
N ASP A 15 -9.94 15.87 -2.56
CA ASP A 15 -9.04 15.88 -3.70
C ASP A 15 -8.57 14.48 -4.13
N VAL A 16 -9.10 13.43 -3.53
CA VAL A 16 -8.71 12.05 -3.85
C VAL A 16 -9.90 11.20 -4.28
N HIS A 17 -9.64 10.25 -5.17
CA HIS A 17 -10.62 9.24 -5.53
C HIS A 17 -10.55 8.08 -4.54
N VAL A 18 -11.71 7.58 -4.14
CA VAL A 18 -11.84 6.50 -3.16
C VAL A 18 -12.84 5.47 -3.65
N ARG A 19 -12.49 4.19 -3.57
CA ARG A 19 -13.42 3.09 -3.77
C ARG A 19 -13.87 2.57 -2.41
N SER A 20 -15.19 2.47 -2.23
CA SER A 20 -15.77 2.07 -0.95
C SER A 20 -16.69 0.88 -1.10
N THR A 21 -16.76 0.03 -0.06
CA THR A 21 -17.82 -0.96 0.06
C THR A 21 -19.14 -0.22 0.27
N PRO A 22 -20.22 -0.57 -0.44
CA PRO A 22 -21.49 0.16 -0.35
C PRO A 22 -22.12 0.05 1.04
N GLU A 23 -22.05 -1.14 1.63
CA GLU A 23 -22.47 -1.42 2.99
C GLU A 23 -21.40 -2.31 3.63
N GLY A 24 -21.14 -2.12 4.89
CA GLY A 24 -20.08 -2.84 5.61
C GLY A 24 -20.37 -2.91 7.09
N GLY A 25 -19.39 -3.39 7.84
CA GLY A 25 -19.43 -3.41 9.28
C GLY A 25 -19.42 -1.99 9.89
N SER A 26 -19.63 -1.92 11.20
CA SER A 26 -19.80 -0.66 11.93
C SER A 26 -18.53 0.19 12.04
N GLU A 27 -17.37 -0.36 11.74
CA GLU A 27 -16.08 0.33 11.83
C GLU A 27 -15.54 0.71 10.47
N GLN A 28 -14.71 1.75 10.43
CA GLN A 28 -14.08 2.22 9.20
C GLN A 28 -12.74 1.53 8.99
N ALA A 29 -12.40 1.23 7.74
CA ALA A 29 -11.07 0.79 7.34
C ALA A 29 -10.60 1.56 6.11
N VAL A 30 -9.35 2.05 6.15
CA VAL A 30 -8.72 2.77 5.03
C VAL A 30 -7.56 1.93 4.49
N PHE A 31 -7.49 1.81 3.16
CA PHE A 31 -6.54 0.96 2.45
C PHE A 31 -5.68 1.79 1.51
N VAL A 32 -4.36 1.73 1.70
CA VAL A 32 -3.36 2.55 0.99
C VAL A 32 -2.46 1.67 0.13
N HIS A 33 -2.54 1.84 -1.18
CA HIS A 33 -1.81 1.03 -2.16
C HIS A 33 -0.31 1.36 -2.25
N GLY A 34 0.44 0.48 -2.90
CA GLY A 34 1.87 0.64 -3.17
C GLY A 34 2.17 1.48 -4.41
N LEU A 35 3.47 1.66 -4.70
CA LEU A 35 3.95 2.33 -5.91
C LEU A 35 3.37 1.69 -7.16
N ALA A 36 2.92 2.49 -8.10
CA ALA A 36 2.26 2.07 -9.35
C ALA A 36 0.93 1.31 -9.17
N GLY A 37 0.42 1.20 -7.93
CA GLY A 37 -0.87 0.60 -7.62
C GLY A 37 -2.04 1.58 -7.74
N SER A 38 -3.20 1.11 -7.32
CA SER A 38 -4.43 1.89 -7.17
C SER A 38 -5.36 1.25 -6.12
N ALA A 39 -6.47 1.89 -5.83
CA ALA A 39 -7.51 1.39 -4.94
C ALA A 39 -7.98 -0.04 -5.29
N THR A 40 -7.90 -0.43 -6.57
CA THR A 40 -8.31 -1.76 -7.04
C THR A 40 -7.46 -2.90 -6.48
N ASN A 41 -6.25 -2.62 -5.99
CA ASN A 41 -5.38 -3.63 -5.37
C ASN A 41 -5.95 -4.21 -4.06
N TRP A 42 -7.00 -3.59 -3.54
CA TRP A 42 -7.64 -3.95 -2.28
C TRP A 42 -9.00 -4.61 -2.44
N THR A 43 -9.50 -4.74 -3.70
CA THR A 43 -10.86 -5.19 -3.99
C THR A 43 -11.22 -6.49 -3.28
N ASP A 44 -10.38 -7.52 -3.39
CA ASP A 44 -10.66 -8.83 -2.84
C ASP A 44 -10.54 -8.85 -1.30
N LEU A 45 -9.51 -8.21 -0.73
CA LEU A 45 -9.37 -8.11 0.71
C LEU A 45 -10.51 -7.30 1.36
N MET A 46 -10.96 -6.22 0.73
CA MET A 46 -12.14 -5.47 1.20
C MET A 46 -13.38 -6.35 1.20
N GLY A 47 -13.54 -7.22 0.19
CA GLY A 47 -14.62 -8.20 0.14
C GLY A 47 -14.59 -9.20 1.30
N GLU A 48 -13.40 -9.69 1.64
CA GLU A 48 -13.17 -10.57 2.77
C GLU A 48 -13.46 -9.92 4.13
N LEU A 49 -13.39 -8.60 4.23
CA LEU A 49 -13.55 -7.86 5.50
C LEU A 49 -14.89 -7.11 5.60
N ARG A 50 -15.75 -7.14 4.56
CA ARG A 50 -16.94 -6.28 4.43
C ARG A 50 -17.98 -6.47 5.53
N ASP A 51 -18.06 -7.64 6.14
CA ASP A 51 -18.97 -7.93 7.25
C ASP A 51 -18.51 -7.29 8.58
N LEU A 52 -17.24 -6.91 8.65
CA LEU A 52 -16.60 -6.37 9.85
C LEU A 52 -16.38 -4.85 9.77
N VAL A 53 -16.00 -4.37 8.59
CA VAL A 53 -15.65 -2.96 8.37
C VAL A 53 -16.30 -2.40 7.09
N THR A 54 -16.56 -1.09 7.09
CA THR A 54 -16.78 -0.33 5.87
C THR A 54 -15.42 0.08 5.32
N GLY A 55 -15.07 -0.43 4.15
CA GLY A 55 -13.75 -0.26 3.54
C GLY A 55 -13.69 0.94 2.60
N HIS A 56 -12.59 1.70 2.67
CA HIS A 56 -12.27 2.85 1.83
C HIS A 56 -10.86 2.69 1.26
N ALA A 57 -10.73 2.26 0.01
CA ALA A 57 -9.45 2.20 -0.68
C ALA A 57 -9.21 3.52 -1.41
N ILE A 58 -8.15 4.23 -1.01
CA ILE A 58 -7.76 5.50 -1.61
C ILE A 58 -6.89 5.25 -2.86
N ASP A 59 -7.11 6.03 -3.90
CA ASP A 59 -6.10 6.29 -4.91
C ASP A 59 -5.22 7.44 -4.42
N LEU A 60 -3.94 7.20 -4.18
CA LEU A 60 -3.01 8.24 -3.76
C LEU A 60 -2.89 9.35 -4.82
N PRO A 61 -2.55 10.60 -4.46
CA PRO A 61 -2.38 11.68 -5.43
C PRO A 61 -1.54 11.29 -6.64
N GLY A 62 -2.06 11.48 -7.84
CA GLY A 62 -1.44 11.10 -9.11
C GLY A 62 -1.54 9.61 -9.48
N ALA A 63 -2.23 8.80 -8.68
CA ALA A 63 -2.49 7.39 -8.95
C ALA A 63 -3.98 7.13 -9.16
N GLY A 64 -4.31 5.99 -9.79
CA GLY A 64 -5.69 5.62 -10.06
C GLY A 64 -6.46 6.76 -10.71
N TYR A 65 -7.58 7.13 -10.14
CA TYR A 65 -8.43 8.24 -10.59
C TYR A 65 -8.19 9.54 -9.79
N SER A 66 -7.24 9.56 -8.85
CA SER A 66 -6.86 10.79 -8.17
C SER A 66 -6.03 11.69 -9.08
N PRO A 67 -6.31 13.01 -9.12
CA PRO A 67 -5.51 13.96 -9.88
C PRO A 67 -4.09 14.08 -9.30
N ALA A 68 -3.20 14.66 -10.09
CA ALA A 68 -1.89 15.09 -9.61
C ALA A 68 -2.04 16.18 -8.54
N PRO A 69 -1.20 16.19 -7.49
CA PRO A 69 -1.21 17.28 -6.53
C PRO A 69 -0.77 18.59 -7.21
N ALA A 70 -1.40 19.70 -6.84
CA ALA A 70 -1.16 21.00 -7.50
C ALA A 70 0.28 21.50 -7.34
N ASP A 71 0.92 21.17 -6.22
CA ASP A 71 2.32 21.51 -5.90
C ASP A 71 3.34 20.51 -6.47
N GLY A 72 2.87 19.40 -7.05
CA GLY A 72 3.73 18.33 -7.57
C GLY A 72 4.49 17.55 -6.50
N ASP A 73 4.10 17.65 -5.22
CA ASP A 73 4.73 16.90 -4.13
C ASP A 73 4.16 15.48 -4.02
N TYR A 74 5.00 14.50 -4.34
CA TYR A 74 4.72 13.06 -4.23
C TYR A 74 5.52 12.40 -3.10
N SER A 75 5.98 13.15 -2.12
CA SER A 75 6.68 12.62 -0.95
C SER A 75 5.78 11.70 -0.12
N VAL A 76 6.39 10.85 0.71
CA VAL A 76 5.64 10.03 1.68
C VAL A 76 4.81 10.92 2.61
N ALA A 77 5.31 12.10 2.99
CA ALA A 77 4.60 13.04 3.82
C ALA A 77 3.37 13.65 3.12
N ALA A 78 3.48 14.02 1.83
CA ALA A 78 2.36 14.53 1.04
C ALA A 78 1.27 13.45 0.86
N HIS A 79 1.67 12.22 0.54
CA HIS A 79 0.73 11.10 0.48
C HIS A 79 0.06 10.84 1.85
N ALA A 80 0.81 10.95 2.97
CA ALA A 80 0.24 10.81 4.31
C ALA A 80 -0.79 11.91 4.61
N ALA A 81 -0.54 13.15 4.20
CA ALA A 81 -1.50 14.25 4.34
C ALA A 81 -2.82 13.95 3.59
N ALA A 82 -2.75 13.39 2.39
CA ALA A 82 -3.94 12.99 1.64
C ALA A 82 -4.73 11.88 2.35
N VAL A 83 -4.06 10.89 2.93
CA VAL A 83 -4.71 9.83 3.73
C VAL A 83 -5.33 10.41 4.99
N ILE A 84 -4.64 11.31 5.70
CA ILE A 84 -5.17 12.00 6.87
C ILE A 84 -6.44 12.77 6.49
N GLY A 85 -6.42 13.54 5.40
CA GLY A 85 -7.58 14.29 4.92
C GLY A 85 -8.79 13.40 4.60
N LEU A 86 -8.56 12.18 4.11
CA LEU A 86 -9.63 11.19 3.96
C LEU A 86 -10.15 10.73 5.32
N MET A 87 -9.23 10.35 6.25
CA MET A 87 -9.61 9.83 7.57
C MET A 87 -10.31 10.88 8.45
N GLU A 88 -9.99 12.15 8.31
CA GLU A 88 -10.73 13.25 8.97
C GLU A 88 -12.20 13.33 8.52
N ARG A 89 -12.50 12.89 7.30
CA ARG A 89 -13.87 12.88 6.76
C ARG A 89 -14.61 11.58 7.06
N THR A 90 -13.89 10.44 7.16
CA THR A 90 -14.50 9.12 7.40
C THR A 90 -14.48 8.73 8.88
N GLY A 91 -13.68 9.40 9.70
CA GLY A 91 -13.47 9.10 11.11
C GLY A 91 -12.32 8.13 11.36
N PRO A 92 -12.01 7.85 12.64
CA PRO A 92 -10.95 6.93 13.04
C PRO A 92 -11.17 5.53 12.46
N ALA A 93 -10.11 4.96 11.88
CA ALA A 93 -10.20 3.74 11.08
C ALA A 93 -9.09 2.72 11.38
N HIS A 94 -9.31 1.48 10.97
CA HIS A 94 -8.26 0.48 10.80
C HIS A 94 -7.49 0.81 9.53
N LEU A 95 -6.19 1.09 9.66
CA LEU A 95 -5.36 1.55 8.54
C LEU A 95 -4.55 0.40 7.95
N PHE A 96 -4.69 0.20 6.65
CA PHE A 96 -3.97 -0.83 5.88
C PHE A 96 -3.03 -0.17 4.89
N GLY A 97 -1.78 -0.65 4.80
CA GLY A 97 -0.82 -0.13 3.84
C GLY A 97 0.07 -1.20 3.24
N ASN A 98 0.22 -1.19 1.90
CA ASN A 98 1.15 -2.06 1.19
C ASN A 98 2.32 -1.25 0.63
N SER A 99 3.56 -1.75 0.80
CA SER A 99 4.76 -1.16 0.19
C SER A 99 4.91 0.34 0.48
N LEU A 100 4.88 1.24 -0.52
CA LEU A 100 4.80 2.70 -0.33
C LEU A 100 3.65 3.06 0.62
N GLY A 101 2.47 2.50 0.41
CA GLY A 101 1.32 2.72 1.28
C GLY A 101 1.60 2.31 2.73
N GLY A 102 2.49 1.34 2.96
CA GLY A 102 2.97 0.97 4.28
C GLY A 102 3.81 2.09 4.93
N ALA A 103 4.74 2.70 4.18
CA ALA A 103 5.52 3.84 4.66
C ALA A 103 4.61 5.06 4.95
N VAL A 104 3.65 5.32 4.07
CA VAL A 104 2.61 6.35 4.26
C VAL A 104 1.81 6.07 5.54
N SER A 105 1.34 4.84 5.73
CA SER A 105 0.52 4.45 6.88
C SER A 105 1.28 4.55 8.21
N VAL A 106 2.58 4.25 8.23
CA VAL A 106 3.44 4.48 9.41
C VAL A 106 3.51 5.97 9.74
N THR A 107 3.67 6.81 8.72
CA THR A 107 3.68 8.27 8.91
C THR A 107 2.35 8.77 9.47
N VAL A 108 1.22 8.32 8.93
CA VAL A 108 -0.12 8.66 9.44
C VAL A 108 -0.28 8.23 10.89
N ALA A 109 0.05 6.97 11.21
CA ALA A 109 -0.14 6.42 12.56
C ALA A 109 0.71 7.12 13.63
N ALA A 110 1.91 7.57 13.26
CA ALA A 110 2.81 8.29 14.15
C ALA A 110 2.40 9.76 14.34
N THR A 111 1.83 10.41 13.30
CA THR A 111 1.48 11.84 13.33
C THR A 111 0.05 12.11 13.78
N ARG A 112 -0.88 11.18 13.54
CA ARG A 112 -2.29 11.26 13.88
C ARG A 112 -2.78 9.96 14.54
N PRO A 113 -2.23 9.61 15.73
CA PRO A 113 -2.62 8.41 16.44
C PRO A 113 -4.12 8.38 16.82
N ASP A 114 -4.74 9.55 16.94
CA ASP A 114 -6.17 9.72 17.18
C ASP A 114 -7.06 9.15 16.06
N LEU A 115 -6.54 9.08 14.83
CA LEU A 115 -7.27 8.56 13.67
C LEU A 115 -7.04 7.05 13.44
N VAL A 116 -6.05 6.42 14.06
CA VAL A 116 -5.67 5.04 13.74
C VAL A 116 -6.03 4.07 14.87
N ARG A 117 -7.06 3.27 14.66
CA ARG A 117 -7.50 2.23 15.59
C ARG A 117 -6.54 1.04 15.65
N SER A 118 -6.09 0.59 14.50
CA SER A 118 -5.04 -0.41 14.33
C SER A 118 -4.33 -0.22 13.00
N LEU A 119 -3.11 -0.76 12.88
CA LEU A 119 -2.27 -0.64 11.70
C LEU A 119 -1.93 -2.02 11.14
N THR A 120 -2.31 -2.28 9.89
CA THR A 120 -1.93 -3.50 9.15
C THR A 120 -1.00 -3.13 8.00
N LEU A 121 0.23 -3.62 8.06
CA LEU A 121 1.28 -3.35 7.08
C LEU A 121 1.59 -4.61 6.28
N ILE A 122 1.48 -4.54 4.96
CA ILE A 122 1.78 -5.63 4.05
C ILE A 122 3.05 -5.30 3.28
N SER A 123 4.13 -6.04 3.54
CA SER A 123 5.44 -5.82 2.91
C SER A 123 5.83 -4.32 2.86
N PRO A 124 5.80 -3.57 3.99
CA PRO A 124 5.96 -2.12 3.99
C PRO A 124 7.34 -1.70 3.49
N ALA A 125 7.39 -0.61 2.70
CA ALA A 125 8.64 -0.02 2.19
C ALA A 125 9.33 0.80 3.29
N LEU A 126 9.85 0.13 4.32
CA LEU A 126 10.68 0.76 5.35
C LEU A 126 12.16 0.69 4.95
N PRO A 127 12.98 1.69 5.31
CA PRO A 127 14.40 1.72 4.92
C PRO A 127 15.18 0.48 5.37
N ASP A 128 15.81 -0.22 4.44
CA ASP A 128 16.72 -1.35 4.69
C ASP A 128 18.17 -0.95 4.40
N LEU A 129 19.11 -1.50 5.18
CA LEU A 129 20.54 -1.21 5.03
C LEU A 129 21.16 -1.84 3.77
N VAL A 130 20.51 -2.87 3.23
CA VAL A 130 21.01 -3.59 2.05
C VAL A 130 19.91 -3.65 0.99
N PRO A 131 19.92 -2.73 0.02
CA PRO A 131 18.93 -2.76 -1.05
C PRO A 131 19.05 -4.03 -1.89
N ARG A 132 17.91 -4.65 -2.22
CA ARG A 132 17.83 -5.72 -3.21
C ARG A 132 17.75 -5.15 -4.62
N TYR A 133 17.76 -6.04 -5.60
CA TYR A 133 17.64 -5.70 -7.02
C TYR A 133 16.38 -4.88 -7.34
N GLY A 134 15.25 -5.17 -6.68
CA GLY A 134 14.00 -4.39 -6.82
C GLY A 134 14.16 -2.92 -6.40
N PRO A 135 14.61 -2.63 -5.17
CA PRO A 135 14.93 -1.28 -4.73
C PRO A 135 15.97 -0.56 -5.60
N ALA A 136 16.96 -1.28 -6.13
CA ALA A 136 17.94 -0.69 -7.06
C ALA A 136 17.27 -0.21 -8.37
N ARG A 137 16.29 -0.95 -8.91
CA ARG A 137 15.50 -0.51 -10.08
C ARG A 137 14.61 0.69 -9.76
N VAL A 138 13.97 0.70 -8.58
CA VAL A 138 13.21 1.87 -8.11
C VAL A 138 14.13 3.08 -7.97
N ALA A 139 15.33 2.90 -7.40
CA ALA A 139 16.32 3.97 -7.29
C ALA A 139 16.79 4.46 -8.67
N ALA A 140 17.01 3.56 -9.62
CA ALA A 140 17.37 3.92 -11.00
C ALA A 140 16.24 4.72 -11.68
N SER A 141 14.98 4.30 -11.51
CA SER A 141 13.82 5.05 -12.03
C SER A 141 13.60 6.39 -11.32
N ALA A 142 14.07 6.52 -10.08
CA ALA A 142 14.04 7.78 -9.33
C ALA A 142 15.15 8.77 -9.74
N THR A 143 16.18 8.31 -10.48
CA THR A 143 17.29 9.16 -10.91
C THR A 143 16.81 10.24 -11.89
N PRO A 144 17.12 11.54 -11.67
CA PRO A 144 16.75 12.61 -12.58
C PRO A 144 17.22 12.37 -14.01
N ARG A 145 16.40 12.71 -15.00
CA ARG A 145 16.59 12.50 -16.43
C ARG A 145 16.58 11.03 -16.88
N LEU A 146 17.20 10.12 -16.13
CA LEU A 146 17.19 8.69 -16.46
C LEU A 146 15.79 8.09 -16.23
N GLY A 147 15.15 8.42 -15.13
CA GLY A 147 13.79 7.95 -14.83
C GLY A 147 12.79 8.40 -15.87
N GLU A 148 12.81 9.67 -16.23
CA GLU A 148 11.96 10.25 -17.26
C GLU A 148 12.19 9.57 -18.62
N TRP A 149 13.45 9.42 -19.01
CA TRP A 149 13.82 8.75 -20.26
C TRP A 149 13.34 7.28 -20.29
N VAL A 150 13.50 6.54 -19.20
CA VAL A 150 13.00 5.15 -19.09
C VAL A 150 11.46 5.13 -19.16
N ALA A 151 10.78 6.02 -18.45
CA ALA A 151 9.31 6.11 -18.48
C ALA A 151 8.80 6.38 -19.90
N ASP A 152 9.43 7.29 -20.63
CA ASP A 152 9.07 7.60 -22.01
C ASP A 152 9.29 6.41 -22.95
N ARG A 153 10.39 5.66 -22.77
CA ARG A 153 10.65 4.45 -23.55
C ARG A 153 9.65 3.32 -23.24
N LEU A 154 9.26 3.17 -21.98
CA LEU A 154 8.29 2.17 -21.58
C LEU A 154 6.90 2.39 -22.17
N ARG A 155 6.54 3.61 -22.58
CA ARG A 155 5.27 3.91 -23.27
C ARG A 155 5.11 3.15 -24.58
N PHE A 156 6.20 2.79 -25.25
CA PHE A 156 6.21 2.01 -26.48
C PHE A 156 6.11 0.50 -26.25
N VAL A 157 6.23 0.03 -25.00
CA VAL A 157 6.04 -1.37 -24.64
C VAL A 157 4.55 -1.60 -24.39
N PRO A 158 3.94 -2.65 -24.98
CA PRO A 158 2.53 -2.96 -24.78
C PRO A 158 2.16 -3.04 -23.29
N ALA A 159 0.99 -2.49 -22.93
CA ALA A 159 0.53 -2.43 -21.54
C ALA A 159 0.49 -3.82 -20.88
N GLU A 160 0.08 -4.85 -21.62
CA GLU A 160 0.05 -6.23 -21.16
C GLU A 160 1.42 -6.73 -20.72
N GLN A 161 2.45 -6.45 -21.50
CA GLN A 161 3.82 -6.87 -21.18
C GLN A 161 4.34 -6.15 -19.94
N ARG A 162 4.04 -4.85 -19.80
CA ARG A 162 4.43 -4.07 -18.62
C ARG A 162 3.71 -4.53 -17.35
N VAL A 163 2.42 -4.82 -17.44
CA VAL A 163 1.63 -5.36 -16.34
C VAL A 163 2.16 -6.74 -15.94
N ASN A 164 2.34 -7.65 -16.90
CA ASN A 164 2.88 -8.98 -16.62
C ASN A 164 4.26 -8.90 -15.97
N ALA A 165 5.16 -8.06 -16.44
CA ALA A 165 6.48 -7.86 -15.84
C ALA A 165 6.39 -7.34 -14.39
N SER A 166 5.47 -6.40 -14.13
CA SER A 166 5.22 -5.88 -12.79
C SER A 166 4.65 -6.94 -11.85
N LEU A 167 3.63 -7.67 -12.29
CA LEU A 167 3.01 -8.73 -11.51
C LEU A 167 3.98 -9.88 -11.23
N THR A 168 4.82 -10.27 -12.20
CA THR A 168 5.88 -11.29 -12.01
C THR A 168 6.89 -10.88 -10.93
N MET A 169 7.15 -9.61 -10.76
CA MET A 169 8.02 -9.12 -9.67
C MET A 169 7.31 -9.11 -8.32
N CYS A 170 6.01 -8.80 -8.30
CA CYS A 170 5.23 -8.64 -7.09
C CYS A 170 4.70 -9.96 -6.53
N TYR A 171 4.20 -10.84 -7.40
CA TYR A 171 3.64 -12.13 -7.01
C TYR A 171 4.72 -13.19 -6.77
N ALA A 172 4.48 -14.07 -5.82
CA ALA A 172 5.27 -15.30 -5.65
C ALA A 172 5.09 -16.23 -6.85
N ASP A 173 3.85 -16.34 -7.30
CA ASP A 173 3.43 -17.15 -8.44
C ASP A 173 2.42 -16.35 -9.30
N ILE A 174 2.83 -15.98 -10.51
CA ILE A 174 2.00 -15.20 -11.44
C ILE A 174 0.75 -15.97 -11.90
N SER A 175 0.77 -17.30 -11.84
CA SER A 175 -0.39 -18.12 -12.21
C SER A 175 -1.60 -17.93 -11.30
N LEU A 176 -1.39 -17.35 -10.11
CA LEU A 176 -2.44 -17.01 -9.16
C LEU A 176 -3.22 -15.73 -9.54
N VAL A 177 -2.72 -14.96 -10.50
CA VAL A 177 -3.41 -13.75 -10.97
C VAL A 177 -4.67 -14.13 -11.72
N HIS A 178 -5.82 -13.74 -11.16
CA HIS A 178 -7.10 -14.00 -11.82
C HIS A 178 -7.19 -13.22 -13.15
N PRO A 179 -7.66 -13.83 -14.26
CA PRO A 179 -7.73 -13.16 -15.57
C PRO A 179 -8.51 -11.84 -15.57
N VAL A 180 -9.55 -11.71 -14.73
CA VAL A 180 -10.29 -10.45 -14.54
C VAL A 180 -9.37 -9.38 -13.96
N ARG A 181 -8.58 -9.70 -12.92
CA ARG A 181 -7.64 -8.74 -12.28
C ARG A 181 -6.53 -8.34 -13.25
N LEU A 182 -6.06 -9.26 -14.07
CA LEU A 182 -5.09 -8.94 -15.13
C LEU A 182 -5.66 -7.94 -16.12
N ARG A 183 -6.88 -8.17 -16.64
CA ARG A 183 -7.55 -7.23 -17.56
C ARG A 183 -7.74 -5.85 -16.91
N GLU A 184 -8.21 -5.81 -15.66
CA GLU A 184 -8.40 -4.57 -14.91
C GLU A 184 -7.09 -3.78 -14.75
N ALA A 185 -5.98 -4.47 -14.47
CA ALA A 185 -4.67 -3.86 -14.35
C ALA A 185 -4.17 -3.29 -15.70
N VAL A 186 -4.42 -4.00 -16.80
CA VAL A 186 -4.07 -3.54 -18.15
C VAL A 186 -4.91 -2.32 -18.55
N GLU A 187 -6.22 -2.35 -18.31
CA GLU A 187 -7.11 -1.20 -18.56
C GLU A 187 -6.66 0.03 -17.77
N GLU A 188 -6.35 -0.15 -16.49
CA GLU A 188 -5.88 0.93 -15.63
C GLU A 188 -4.54 1.51 -16.11
N LEU A 189 -3.61 0.65 -16.52
CA LEU A 189 -2.33 1.11 -17.08
C LEU A 189 -2.53 1.89 -18.38
N ARG A 190 -3.38 1.41 -19.29
CA ARG A 190 -3.70 2.10 -20.54
C ARG A 190 -4.34 3.47 -20.28
N ARG A 191 -5.29 3.53 -19.35
CA ARG A 191 -5.91 4.80 -18.95
C ARG A 191 -4.87 5.77 -18.39
N ARG A 192 -4.00 5.29 -17.50
CA ARG A 192 -2.93 6.09 -16.88
C ARG A 192 -1.94 6.61 -17.91
N ASP A 193 -1.57 5.80 -18.91
CA ASP A 193 -0.65 6.23 -19.98
C ASP A 193 -1.16 7.42 -20.77
N GLY A 194 -2.46 7.64 -20.82
CA GLY A 194 -3.08 8.82 -21.43
C GLY A 194 -3.05 10.09 -20.56
N LEU A 195 -2.59 10.00 -19.30
CA LEU A 195 -2.56 11.16 -18.42
C LEU A 195 -1.23 11.91 -18.52
N PRO A 196 -1.26 13.25 -18.65
CA PRO A 196 -0.04 14.04 -18.84
C PRO A 196 0.94 13.97 -17.65
N TYR A 197 0.43 13.65 -16.45
CA TYR A 197 1.22 13.56 -15.22
C TYR A 197 1.63 12.14 -14.83
N ALA A 198 1.26 11.10 -15.59
CA ALA A 198 1.49 9.71 -15.18
C ALA A 198 2.97 9.38 -14.92
N GLY A 199 3.86 9.87 -15.77
CA GLY A 199 5.31 9.69 -15.60
C GLY A 199 5.85 10.40 -14.37
N SER A 200 5.51 11.68 -14.21
CA SER A 200 5.96 12.50 -13.07
C SER A 200 5.42 11.98 -11.73
N ALA A 201 4.18 11.52 -11.68
CA ALA A 201 3.58 10.93 -10.49
C ALA A 201 4.30 9.63 -10.05
N LEU A 202 4.56 8.73 -11.01
CA LEU A 202 5.28 7.49 -10.74
C LEU A 202 6.72 7.75 -10.26
N ILE A 203 7.44 8.60 -10.97
CA ILE A 203 8.83 8.94 -10.65
C ILE A 203 8.90 9.74 -9.35
N GLY A 204 8.00 10.68 -9.13
CA GLY A 204 7.92 11.48 -7.91
C GLY A 204 7.69 10.61 -6.68
N SER A 205 6.72 9.68 -6.74
CA SER A 205 6.46 8.74 -5.66
C SER A 205 7.64 7.78 -5.42
N ALA A 206 8.33 7.32 -6.49
CA ALA A 206 9.54 6.52 -6.35
C ALA A 206 10.67 7.31 -5.68
N ARG A 207 10.86 8.58 -6.03
CA ARG A 207 11.80 9.50 -5.34
C ARG A 207 11.42 9.71 -3.88
N GLY A 208 10.13 9.84 -3.58
CA GLY A 208 9.61 9.92 -2.23
C GLY A 208 10.06 8.74 -1.37
N ILE A 209 9.92 7.51 -1.88
CA ILE A 209 10.41 6.31 -1.19
C ILE A 209 11.94 6.35 -1.00
N VAL A 210 12.68 6.64 -2.07
CA VAL A 210 14.16 6.66 -2.01
C VAL A 210 14.66 7.70 -1.01
N THR A 211 14.02 8.85 -0.94
CA THR A 211 14.35 9.91 0.01
C THR A 211 14.25 9.43 1.46
N GLU A 212 13.30 8.56 1.78
CA GLU A 212 13.15 8.01 3.14
C GLU A 212 14.36 7.16 3.59
N TYR A 213 15.10 6.54 2.67
CA TYR A 213 16.35 5.82 3.02
C TYR A 213 17.44 6.74 3.53
N PHE A 214 17.42 8.00 3.12
CA PHE A 214 18.43 9.01 3.52
C PHE A 214 17.92 9.96 4.60
N ARG A 215 16.62 9.88 4.95
CA ARG A 215 16.03 10.72 5.97
C ARG A 215 16.56 10.39 7.35
N ARG A 216 16.99 11.42 8.08
CA ARG A 216 17.54 11.31 9.43
C ARG A 216 16.67 12.07 10.44
N GLY A 217 16.97 11.90 11.73
CA GLY A 217 16.28 12.58 12.84
C GLY A 217 14.88 12.02 13.08
N GLU A 218 14.03 12.80 13.74
CA GLU A 218 12.70 12.41 14.22
C GLU A 218 11.74 11.99 13.09
N ARG A 219 11.94 12.47 11.87
CA ARG A 219 11.12 12.12 10.71
C ARG A 219 11.57 10.85 9.97
N ASN A 220 12.61 10.18 10.47
CA ASN A 220 12.99 8.86 9.92
C ASN A 220 11.89 7.84 10.20
N LEU A 221 11.53 7.03 9.21
CA LEU A 221 10.43 6.07 9.33
C LEU A 221 10.58 5.07 10.48
N TRP A 222 11.81 4.72 10.87
CA TRP A 222 12.02 3.86 12.02
C TRP A 222 11.77 4.59 13.35
N ARG A 223 12.11 5.89 13.43
CA ARG A 223 11.75 6.72 14.60
C ARG A 223 10.25 6.93 14.68
N LEU A 224 9.60 7.15 13.54
CA LEU A 224 8.13 7.22 13.49
C LEU A 224 7.51 5.90 13.95
N ALA A 225 8.04 4.75 13.51
CA ALA A 225 7.55 3.43 13.93
C ALA A 225 7.65 3.21 15.45
N GLU A 226 8.70 3.71 16.10
CA GLU A 226 8.87 3.68 17.56
C GLU A 226 7.76 4.47 18.29
N GLY A 227 7.19 5.48 17.64
CA GLY A 227 6.09 6.32 18.16
C GLY A 227 4.68 5.81 17.84
N VAL A 228 4.52 4.72 17.10
CA VAL A 228 3.21 4.18 16.75
C VAL A 228 2.58 3.50 17.96
N THR A 229 1.50 4.07 18.46
CA THR A 229 0.76 3.52 19.62
C THR A 229 -0.33 2.51 19.23
N ALA A 230 -0.79 2.53 17.98
CA ALA A 230 -1.81 1.63 17.49
C ALA A 230 -1.31 0.18 17.43
N PRO A 231 -2.10 -0.81 17.86
CA PRO A 231 -1.78 -2.22 17.67
C PRO A 231 -1.47 -2.51 16.21
N THR A 232 -0.29 -3.09 15.94
CA THR A 232 0.25 -3.23 14.59
C THR A 232 0.38 -4.70 14.20
N LEU A 233 -0.10 -5.03 13.00
CA LEU A 233 0.11 -6.31 12.34
C LEU A 233 0.99 -6.09 11.11
N ILE A 234 2.09 -6.83 11.02
CA ILE A 234 2.92 -6.86 9.83
C ILE A 234 2.76 -8.22 9.16
N ILE A 235 2.32 -8.21 7.90
CA ILE A 235 2.24 -9.40 7.05
C ILE A 235 3.31 -9.30 5.98
N HIS A 236 4.14 -10.33 5.84
CA HIS A 236 5.22 -10.34 4.85
C HIS A 236 5.27 -11.67 4.12
N GLY A 237 5.34 -11.63 2.80
CA GLY A 237 5.53 -12.82 1.99
C GLY A 237 6.98 -13.30 2.04
N ARG A 238 7.21 -14.60 2.28
CA ARG A 238 8.58 -15.15 2.30
C ARG A 238 9.25 -15.14 0.92
N LYS A 239 8.44 -15.13 -0.14
CA LYS A 239 8.89 -15.05 -1.54
C LYS A 239 8.95 -13.62 -2.08
N ASP A 240 8.81 -12.59 -1.21
CA ASP A 240 8.90 -11.19 -1.60
C ASP A 240 10.27 -10.88 -2.22
N ARG A 241 10.25 -10.41 -3.48
CA ARG A 241 11.44 -10.07 -4.26
C ARG A 241 11.80 -8.58 -4.17
N LEU A 242 10.89 -7.75 -3.67
CA LEU A 242 11.04 -6.30 -3.61
C LEU A 242 11.51 -5.83 -2.23
N VAL A 243 10.86 -6.28 -1.16
CA VAL A 243 11.22 -5.94 0.22
C VAL A 243 11.72 -7.21 0.93
N ARG A 244 12.84 -7.10 1.64
CA ARG A 244 13.44 -8.28 2.30
C ARG A 244 12.60 -8.70 3.52
N PRO A 245 12.21 -9.97 3.66
CA PRO A 245 11.55 -10.46 4.87
C PRO A 245 12.39 -10.27 6.15
N ALA A 246 13.72 -10.21 6.02
CA ALA A 246 14.62 -9.93 7.15
C ALA A 246 14.37 -8.55 7.80
N MET A 247 13.82 -7.59 7.05
CA MET A 247 13.44 -6.28 7.56
C MET A 247 12.31 -6.38 8.61
N ALA A 248 11.46 -7.38 8.49
CA ALA A 248 10.40 -7.64 9.45
C ALA A 248 10.95 -7.88 10.88
N ARG A 249 12.17 -8.45 11.02
CA ARG A 249 12.82 -8.60 12.33
C ARG A 249 13.20 -7.26 12.97
N ARG A 250 13.56 -6.27 12.15
CA ARG A 250 13.81 -4.91 12.65
C ARG A 250 12.50 -4.26 13.09
N ALA A 251 11.42 -4.47 12.33
CA ALA A 251 10.10 -3.97 12.67
C ALA A 251 9.61 -4.49 14.02
N LEU A 252 9.85 -5.77 14.37
CA LEU A 252 9.54 -6.32 15.70
C LEU A 252 10.22 -5.59 16.86
N ARG A 253 11.30 -4.86 16.60
CA ARG A 253 11.98 -4.09 17.66
C ARG A 253 11.59 -2.61 17.65
N ALA A 254 11.13 -2.11 16.51
CA ALA A 254 10.79 -0.70 16.36
C ALA A 254 9.35 -0.39 16.78
N PHE A 255 8.38 -1.24 16.46
CA PHE A 255 7.00 -1.00 16.83
C PHE A 255 6.73 -1.49 18.27
N PRO A 256 6.14 -0.65 19.14
CA PRO A 256 5.88 -1.03 20.54
C PRO A 256 4.90 -2.19 20.71
N GLN A 257 3.90 -2.27 19.83
CA GLN A 257 2.83 -3.27 19.86
C GLN A 257 2.70 -3.92 18.48
N VAL A 258 3.46 -4.99 18.22
CA VAL A 258 3.52 -5.58 16.89
C VAL A 258 3.43 -7.09 16.89
N ARG A 259 2.64 -7.61 15.95
CA ARG A 259 2.63 -9.02 15.55
C ARG A 259 3.14 -9.14 14.13
N LEU A 260 4.02 -10.10 13.86
CA LEU A 260 4.53 -10.43 12.55
C LEU A 260 3.99 -11.76 12.07
N VAL A 261 3.45 -11.78 10.85
CA VAL A 261 3.03 -12.99 10.15
C VAL A 261 3.83 -13.12 8.86
N LEU A 262 4.49 -14.27 8.69
CA LEU A 262 5.24 -14.60 7.48
C LEU A 262 4.45 -15.61 6.66
N LEU A 263 3.88 -15.19 5.54
CA LEU A 263 3.17 -16.05 4.61
C LEU A 263 4.16 -16.80 3.72
N ARG A 264 4.16 -18.12 3.82
CA ARG A 264 5.15 -19.01 3.16
C ARG A 264 5.16 -18.86 1.64
N ASP A 265 3.97 -18.79 1.06
CA ASP A 265 3.77 -18.88 -0.39
C ASP A 265 3.32 -17.56 -1.05
N ALA A 266 3.40 -16.45 -0.33
CA ALA A 266 3.11 -15.11 -0.85
C ALA A 266 4.38 -14.33 -1.20
N GLY A 267 4.24 -13.41 -2.15
CA GLY A 267 5.23 -12.41 -2.55
C GLY A 267 5.00 -11.05 -1.89
N HIS A 268 5.15 -9.99 -2.67
CA HIS A 268 5.09 -8.60 -2.21
C HIS A 268 3.66 -8.07 -1.97
N VAL A 269 2.68 -8.66 -2.63
CA VAL A 269 1.29 -8.19 -2.64
C VAL A 269 0.33 -9.23 -2.06
N ALA A 270 0.63 -9.67 -0.84
CA ALA A 270 -0.11 -10.75 -0.16
C ALA A 270 -1.63 -10.46 -0.09
N GLN A 271 -2.06 -9.19 -0.05
CA GLN A 271 -3.47 -8.80 -0.11
C GLN A 271 -4.15 -9.14 -1.43
N MET A 272 -3.37 -9.34 -2.51
CA MET A 272 -3.86 -9.74 -3.82
C MET A 272 -3.66 -11.24 -4.07
N GLU A 273 -2.56 -11.81 -3.56
CA GLU A 273 -2.21 -13.22 -3.77
C GLU A 273 -2.99 -14.18 -2.85
N ALA A 274 -3.22 -13.77 -1.62
CA ALA A 274 -3.84 -14.58 -0.58
C ALA A 274 -4.78 -13.73 0.32
N PRO A 275 -5.80 -13.05 -0.26
CA PRO A 275 -6.66 -12.13 0.47
C PRO A 275 -7.33 -12.78 1.69
N GLY A 276 -7.77 -14.03 1.58
CA GLY A 276 -8.36 -14.77 2.70
C GLY A 276 -7.38 -15.00 3.86
N ALA A 277 -6.11 -15.34 3.58
CA ALA A 277 -5.10 -15.50 4.63
C ALA A 277 -4.79 -14.17 5.33
N VAL A 278 -4.69 -13.08 4.56
CA VAL A 278 -4.52 -11.73 5.10
C VAL A 278 -5.74 -11.33 5.94
N ALA A 279 -6.94 -11.64 5.46
CA ALA A 279 -8.19 -11.32 6.15
C ALA A 279 -8.30 -12.03 7.51
N VAL A 280 -7.89 -13.28 7.63
CA VAL A 280 -7.90 -14.02 8.91
C VAL A 280 -7.12 -13.26 9.98
N GLU A 281 -5.90 -12.83 9.67
CA GLU A 281 -5.04 -12.11 10.60
C GLU A 281 -5.54 -10.69 10.89
N ALA A 282 -6.02 -10.00 9.86
CA ALA A 282 -6.60 -8.67 10.01
C ALA A 282 -7.88 -8.69 10.87
N ARG A 283 -8.78 -9.65 10.63
CA ARG A 283 -9.98 -9.85 11.44
C ARG A 283 -9.66 -10.06 12.94
N ARG A 284 -8.62 -10.85 13.20
CA ARG A 284 -8.14 -11.07 14.55
C ARG A 284 -7.71 -9.75 15.19
N LEU A 285 -6.86 -8.96 14.53
CA LEU A 285 -6.42 -7.65 15.04
C LEU A 285 -7.60 -6.70 15.30
N ILE A 286 -8.52 -6.58 14.34
CA ILE A 286 -9.70 -5.72 14.46
C ILE A 286 -10.55 -6.11 15.68
N ARG A 287 -10.82 -7.41 15.87
CA ARG A 287 -11.61 -7.91 17.00
C ARG A 287 -10.91 -7.66 18.34
N GLU A 288 -9.60 -7.88 18.41
CA GLU A 288 -8.79 -7.60 19.61
C GLU A 288 -8.83 -6.11 19.98
N THR A 289 -8.74 -5.24 18.97
CA THR A 289 -8.84 -3.78 19.16
C THR A 289 -10.23 -3.36 19.68
N ARG A 290 -11.31 -3.98 19.20
CA ARG A 290 -12.67 -3.74 19.70
C ARG A 290 -12.84 -4.06 21.17
N LEU A 291 -12.23 -5.15 21.61
CA LEU A 291 -12.39 -5.63 22.98
C LEU A 291 -11.53 -4.85 23.99
N GLY A 292 -10.78 -3.83 23.55
CA GLY A 292 -9.85 -3.09 24.40
C GLY A 292 -8.67 -3.94 24.88
N ASN A 293 -8.52 -5.13 24.37
CA ASN A 293 -7.40 -6.02 24.64
C ASN A 293 -6.21 -5.55 23.81
N ALA A 294 -5.37 -4.69 24.40
CA ALA A 294 -4.01 -4.53 23.91
C ALA A 294 -3.22 -5.80 24.26
N PRO A 295 -2.07 -5.84 23.76
CA PRO A 295 -1.55 -6.38 22.56
C PRO A 295 -1.31 -7.87 22.64
N LEU A 296 -1.08 -8.32 21.54
CA LEU A 296 -0.88 -9.65 21.04
C LEU A 296 0.31 -10.32 21.67
N PRO A 297 0.13 -11.51 22.27
CA PRO A 297 1.29 -12.31 22.64
C PRO A 297 2.10 -12.67 21.40
N SER A 298 3.40 -12.59 21.58
CA SER A 298 4.46 -12.97 20.64
C SER A 298 4.34 -14.39 20.09
#